data_439ec829d5e71e0e310aa5c053047c9d
#
_entry.id   439ec829d5e71e0e310aa5c053047c9d
#
_cell.length_a   1.000
_cell.length_b   1.000
_cell.length_c   1.000
_cell.angle_alpha   90.00
_cell.angle_beta   90.00
_cell.angle_gamma   90.00
#
_symmetry.space_group_name_H-M   'P 1'
#
loop_
_entity.id
_entity.type
_entity.pdbx_description
1 polymer ?
#
loop_
_entity_poly.entity_id
_entity_poly.type
_entity_poly.pdbx_seq_one_letter_code
_entity_poly.pdbx_strand_id
1 'polypeptide(L)'
;MRALLTAVLTVCLASAARGEDAVQALIEKAIQAHGGPALDKYPAGRAKAKGTIVLKGNEYPFTVERVYHVPGKFRITSEVVIMGVGRPVTCAVFGNTISANAGGLPQELPKSQIDELRTAVHVQAIARLTPLLKDKKYKLSSAQDKSFEGKPTFGVTVSAEGYKDVRLYFDRQTNMLVAIERMGFDELGKPTEHLDLFSDYREINGLKYPTRTLVKQNGKRYLDSETTEFKPLEKVDSREFQINPP
;
A
#
# COMPACT_ATOMS: atom_id res chain seq x y z
N MET A 1 -4.21 32.39 41.66
CA MET A 1 -4.87 31.41 40.77
C MET A 1 -4.53 31.50 39.28
N ARG A 2 -3.66 32.43 38.81
CA ARG A 2 -3.27 32.58 37.37
C ARG A 2 -1.99 31.84 36.98
N ALA A 3 -1.17 31.40 37.93
CA ALA A 3 0.12 30.74 37.67
C ALA A 3 0.02 29.22 37.43
N LEU A 4 -1.06 28.55 37.86
CA LEU A 4 -1.22 27.09 37.70
C LEU A 4 -1.75 26.67 36.32
N LEU A 5 -2.43 27.56 35.58
CA LEU A 5 -2.98 27.20 34.25
C LEU A 5 -1.90 27.20 33.16
N THR A 6 -0.82 27.94 33.28
CA THR A 6 0.24 28.04 32.26
C THR A 6 1.16 26.82 32.28
N ALA A 7 1.36 26.17 33.43
CA ALA A 7 2.22 25.00 33.54
C ALA A 7 1.62 23.72 32.92
N VAL A 8 0.29 23.58 32.95
CA VAL A 8 -0.41 22.41 32.38
C VAL A 8 -0.39 22.41 30.86
N LEU A 9 -0.47 23.58 30.23
CA LEU A 9 -0.46 23.70 28.75
C LEU A 9 0.91 23.37 28.13
N THR A 10 2.00 23.71 28.84
CA THR A 10 3.37 23.48 28.37
C THR A 10 3.75 21.98 28.41
N VAL A 11 3.23 21.21 29.38
CA VAL A 11 3.50 19.78 29.52
C VAL A 11 2.81 18.97 28.41
N CYS A 12 1.60 19.35 27.99
CA CYS A 12 0.89 18.65 26.91
C CYS A 12 1.54 18.84 25.53
N LEU A 13 2.10 20.01 25.26
CA LEU A 13 2.80 20.30 23.99
C LEU A 13 4.15 19.54 23.90
N ALA A 14 4.87 19.41 25.00
CA ALA A 14 6.14 18.68 25.03
C ALA A 14 5.96 17.16 24.89
N SER A 15 4.83 16.61 25.32
CA SER A 15 4.54 15.18 25.16
C SER A 15 4.15 14.81 23.71
N ALA A 16 3.45 15.69 23.01
CA ALA A 16 3.07 15.48 21.61
C ALA A 16 4.30 15.54 20.68
N ALA A 17 5.19 16.52 20.89
CA ALA A 17 6.41 16.66 20.09
C ALA A 17 7.35 15.45 20.26
N ARG A 18 7.50 14.92 21.47
CA ARG A 18 8.29 13.70 21.72
C ARG A 18 7.69 12.45 21.06
N GLY A 19 6.37 12.39 20.92
CA GLY A 19 5.69 11.30 20.23
C GLY A 19 5.94 11.32 18.72
N GLU A 20 5.95 12.50 18.10
CA GLU A 20 6.18 12.69 16.67
C GLU A 20 7.64 12.34 16.28
N ASP A 21 8.62 12.84 17.06
CA ASP A 21 10.03 12.50 16.85
C ASP A 21 10.28 10.98 16.93
N ALA A 22 9.61 10.28 17.85
CA ALA A 22 9.75 8.83 18.00
C ALA A 22 9.18 8.08 16.78
N VAL A 23 8.05 8.54 16.23
CA VAL A 23 7.45 7.96 15.02
C VAL A 23 8.33 8.22 13.80
N GLN A 24 8.87 9.43 13.67
CA GLN A 24 9.80 9.76 12.60
C GLN A 24 11.05 8.88 12.65
N ALA A 25 11.68 8.73 13.83
CA ALA A 25 12.84 7.86 14.01
C ALA A 25 12.54 6.38 13.67
N LEU A 26 11.31 5.91 13.94
CA LEU A 26 10.86 4.58 13.55
C LEU A 26 10.78 4.44 12.02
N ILE A 27 10.19 5.41 11.32
CA ILE A 27 10.11 5.39 9.85
C ILE A 27 11.50 5.46 9.23
N GLU A 28 12.44 6.23 9.79
CA GLU A 28 13.84 6.26 9.34
C GLU A 28 14.50 4.88 9.44
N LYS A 29 14.32 4.18 10.57
CA LYS A 29 14.81 2.79 10.74
C LYS A 29 14.16 1.84 9.73
N ALA A 30 12.86 1.97 9.51
CA ALA A 30 12.15 1.17 8.52
C ALA A 30 12.67 1.44 7.09
N ILE A 31 12.93 2.69 6.72
CA ILE A 31 13.55 3.05 5.44
C ILE A 31 14.90 2.35 5.29
N GLN A 32 15.77 2.38 6.30
CA GLN A 32 17.06 1.69 6.25
C GLN A 32 16.88 0.18 6.10
N ALA A 33 15.96 -0.43 6.83
CA ALA A 33 15.67 -1.86 6.74
C ALA A 33 15.19 -2.29 5.35
N HIS A 34 14.46 -1.41 4.63
CA HIS A 34 13.92 -1.69 3.28
C HIS A 34 14.88 -1.38 2.14
N GLY A 35 16.10 -0.88 2.42
CA GLY A 35 17.12 -0.64 1.42
C GLY A 35 17.67 0.79 1.39
N GLY A 36 17.26 1.67 2.34
CA GLY A 36 17.80 3.02 2.49
C GLY A 36 17.80 3.82 1.19
N PRO A 37 18.98 4.23 0.68
CA PRO A 37 19.07 5.05 -0.54
C PRO A 37 18.52 4.37 -1.80
N ALA A 38 18.44 3.03 -1.84
CA ALA A 38 17.87 2.32 -2.98
C ALA A 38 16.37 2.59 -3.17
N LEU A 39 15.64 2.93 -2.09
CA LEU A 39 14.25 3.35 -2.18
C LEU A 39 14.05 4.62 -3.01
N ASP A 40 14.96 5.57 -2.90
CA ASP A 40 14.94 6.81 -3.69
C ASP A 40 15.47 6.61 -5.12
N LYS A 41 16.50 5.75 -5.25
CA LYS A 41 17.08 5.41 -6.56
C LYS A 41 16.05 4.74 -7.49
N TYR A 42 15.18 3.89 -6.92
CA TYR A 42 14.17 3.14 -7.66
C TYR A 42 12.74 3.56 -7.28
N PRO A 43 12.26 4.74 -7.68
CA PRO A 43 10.90 5.20 -7.40
C PRO A 43 9.82 4.43 -8.16
N ALA A 44 10.22 3.58 -9.11
CA ALA A 44 9.35 2.82 -9.96
C ALA A 44 9.65 1.32 -9.87
N GLY A 45 8.74 0.50 -10.39
CA GLY A 45 8.94 -0.94 -10.44
C GLY A 45 7.89 -1.65 -11.28
N ARG A 46 8.25 -2.86 -11.68
CA ARG A 46 7.36 -3.81 -12.33
C ARG A 46 7.34 -5.09 -11.50
N ALA A 47 6.16 -5.64 -11.27
CA ALA A 47 6.00 -6.90 -10.55
C ALA A 47 4.99 -7.79 -11.25
N LYS A 48 5.27 -9.10 -11.26
CA LYS A 48 4.30 -10.13 -11.61
C LYS A 48 4.04 -10.99 -10.39
N ALA A 49 2.79 -11.35 -10.19
CA ALA A 49 2.40 -12.26 -9.13
C ALA A 49 1.29 -13.20 -9.61
N LYS A 50 1.16 -14.32 -8.91
CA LYS A 50 0.10 -15.31 -9.09
C LYS A 50 -0.42 -15.74 -7.73
N GLY A 51 -1.62 -16.29 -7.70
CA GLY A 51 -2.19 -16.76 -6.45
C GLY A 51 -3.64 -17.14 -6.56
N THR A 52 -4.35 -17.02 -5.45
CA THR A 52 -5.79 -17.28 -5.34
C THR A 52 -6.51 -16.05 -4.82
N ILE A 53 -7.70 -15.80 -5.33
CA ILE A 53 -8.63 -14.76 -4.90
C ILE A 53 -9.99 -15.38 -4.57
N VAL A 54 -10.63 -14.90 -3.51
CA VAL A 54 -11.97 -15.35 -3.11
C VAL A 54 -13.00 -14.34 -3.64
N LEU A 55 -13.86 -14.79 -4.55
CA LEU A 55 -14.96 -14.00 -5.10
C LEU A 55 -16.28 -14.73 -4.81
N LYS A 56 -17.24 -14.05 -4.17
CA LYS A 56 -18.54 -14.61 -3.78
C LYS A 56 -18.40 -15.97 -3.03
N GLY A 57 -17.38 -16.07 -2.18
CA GLY A 57 -17.11 -17.26 -1.37
C GLY A 57 -16.40 -18.42 -2.09
N ASN A 58 -16.06 -18.30 -3.38
CA ASN A 58 -15.32 -19.28 -4.14
C ASN A 58 -13.90 -18.82 -4.40
N GLU A 59 -12.94 -19.77 -4.39
CA GLU A 59 -11.54 -19.50 -4.71
C GLU A 59 -11.28 -19.65 -6.21
N TYR A 60 -10.57 -18.68 -6.77
CA TYR A 60 -10.17 -18.68 -8.18
C TYR A 60 -8.68 -18.40 -8.31
N PRO A 61 -7.97 -19.07 -9.21
CA PRO A 61 -6.61 -18.69 -9.54
C PRO A 61 -6.59 -17.35 -10.27
N PHE A 62 -5.58 -16.55 -9.98
CA PHE A 62 -5.36 -15.28 -10.68
C PHE A 62 -3.88 -15.04 -10.96
N THR A 63 -3.64 -14.21 -11.96
CA THR A 63 -2.34 -13.60 -12.24
C THR A 63 -2.48 -12.08 -12.25
N VAL A 64 -1.40 -11.40 -11.92
CA VAL A 64 -1.36 -9.94 -11.94
C VAL A 64 0.00 -9.45 -12.40
N GLU A 65 -0.01 -8.43 -13.25
CA GLU A 65 1.15 -7.61 -13.58
C GLU A 65 0.88 -6.17 -13.11
N ARG A 66 1.85 -5.60 -12.39
CA ARG A 66 1.79 -4.23 -11.89
C ARG A 66 2.99 -3.45 -12.37
N VAL A 67 2.74 -2.22 -12.83
CA VAL A 67 3.78 -1.22 -13.11
C VAL A 67 3.42 0.02 -12.32
N TYR A 68 4.38 0.60 -11.64
CA TYR A 68 4.15 1.82 -10.86
C TYR A 68 5.33 2.78 -10.98
N HIS A 69 5.05 4.05 -10.79
CA HIS A 69 6.04 5.10 -10.57
C HIS A 69 5.46 6.10 -9.55
N VAL A 70 6.07 6.13 -8.38
CA VAL A 70 5.64 6.99 -7.26
C VAL A 70 6.11 8.42 -7.51
N PRO A 71 5.26 9.42 -7.22
CA PRO A 71 3.86 9.31 -6.87
C PRO A 71 2.92 9.28 -8.08
N GLY A 72 1.75 8.69 -7.90
CA GLY A 72 0.59 8.95 -8.75
C GLY A 72 0.52 8.24 -10.11
N LYS A 73 1.43 7.32 -10.43
CA LYS A 73 1.35 6.51 -11.65
C LYS A 73 1.27 5.04 -11.31
N PHE A 74 0.24 4.38 -11.79
CA PHE A 74 0.00 2.98 -11.48
C PHE A 74 -0.77 2.33 -12.63
N ARG A 75 -0.36 1.14 -13.02
CA ARG A 75 -1.09 0.27 -13.93
C ARG A 75 -1.08 -1.13 -13.36
N ILE A 76 -2.23 -1.76 -13.39
CA ILE A 76 -2.43 -3.14 -13.00
C ILE A 76 -3.20 -3.87 -14.09
N THR A 77 -2.69 -5.01 -14.52
CA THR A 77 -3.41 -5.95 -15.37
C THR A 77 -3.60 -7.23 -14.56
N SER A 78 -4.83 -7.61 -14.31
CA SER A 78 -5.20 -8.81 -13.58
C SER A 78 -6.05 -9.72 -14.44
N GLU A 79 -5.83 -11.02 -14.29
CA GLU A 79 -6.64 -12.05 -14.92
C GLU A 79 -7.07 -13.06 -13.87
N VAL A 80 -8.37 -13.23 -13.71
CA VAL A 80 -8.97 -14.25 -12.85
C VAL A 80 -9.55 -15.34 -13.74
N VAL A 81 -9.19 -16.60 -13.48
CA VAL A 81 -9.67 -17.74 -14.27
C VAL A 81 -10.91 -18.33 -13.62
N ILE A 82 -12.07 -18.18 -14.28
CA ILE A 82 -13.35 -18.71 -13.83
C ILE A 82 -13.81 -19.77 -14.84
N MET A 83 -14.06 -20.99 -14.39
CA MET A 83 -14.45 -22.14 -15.26
C MET A 83 -13.48 -22.35 -16.46
N GLY A 84 -12.18 -22.16 -16.21
CA GLY A 84 -11.16 -22.30 -17.26
C GLY A 84 -11.04 -21.12 -18.23
N VAL A 85 -11.83 -20.07 -18.06
CA VAL A 85 -11.78 -18.87 -18.90
C VAL A 85 -11.20 -17.71 -18.11
N GLY A 86 -10.08 -17.15 -18.58
CA GLY A 86 -9.48 -15.94 -18.06
C GLY A 86 -9.81 -14.75 -18.97
N ARG A 87 -10.08 -13.60 -18.36
CA ARG A 87 -10.21 -12.33 -19.08
C ARG A 87 -9.36 -11.27 -18.40
N PRO A 88 -8.35 -10.72 -19.09
CA PRO A 88 -7.53 -9.68 -18.52
C PRO A 88 -8.33 -8.38 -18.36
N VAL A 89 -8.22 -7.79 -17.18
CA VAL A 89 -8.71 -6.45 -16.86
C VAL A 89 -7.51 -5.59 -16.54
N THR A 90 -7.38 -4.49 -17.26
CA THR A 90 -6.33 -3.51 -17.03
C THR A 90 -6.93 -2.24 -16.48
N CYS A 91 -6.39 -1.76 -15.36
CA CYS A 91 -6.71 -0.44 -14.81
C CYS A 91 -5.44 0.39 -14.76
N ALA A 92 -5.54 1.69 -15.05
CA ALA A 92 -4.42 2.61 -14.97
C ALA A 92 -4.84 3.90 -14.28
N VAL A 93 -3.89 4.44 -13.50
CA VAL A 93 -3.98 5.75 -12.85
C VAL A 93 -2.78 6.58 -13.32
N PHE A 94 -3.06 7.73 -13.88
CA PHE A 94 -2.06 8.70 -14.32
C PHE A 94 -2.48 10.11 -13.85
N GLY A 95 -1.88 10.56 -12.77
CA GLY A 95 -2.35 11.77 -12.10
C GLY A 95 -3.80 11.64 -11.64
N ASN A 96 -4.67 12.50 -12.14
CA ASN A 96 -6.10 12.46 -11.82
C ASN A 96 -6.92 11.57 -12.76
N THR A 97 -6.34 11.10 -13.86
CA THR A 97 -7.02 10.26 -14.84
C THR A 97 -6.99 8.80 -14.41
N ILE A 98 -8.15 8.18 -14.43
CA ILE A 98 -8.33 6.73 -14.22
C ILE A 98 -8.99 6.16 -15.46
N SER A 99 -8.43 5.09 -15.97
CA SER A 99 -8.94 4.37 -17.14
C SER A 99 -8.94 2.88 -16.88
N ALA A 100 -9.87 2.18 -17.51
CA ALA A 100 -9.97 0.72 -17.44
C ALA A 100 -10.31 0.13 -18.80
N ASN A 101 -9.87 -1.14 -18.98
CA ASN A 101 -10.10 -1.92 -20.18
C ASN A 101 -10.30 -3.39 -19.78
N ALA A 102 -11.26 -4.07 -20.39
CA ALA A 102 -11.47 -5.50 -20.23
C ALA A 102 -11.51 -6.18 -21.62
N GLY A 103 -10.55 -7.08 -21.86
CA GLY A 103 -10.46 -7.80 -23.14
C GLY A 103 -10.26 -6.89 -24.34
N GLY A 104 -9.58 -5.74 -24.19
CA GLY A 104 -9.35 -4.76 -25.24
C GLY A 104 -10.41 -3.64 -25.35
N LEU A 105 -11.53 -3.75 -24.63
CA LEU A 105 -12.63 -2.77 -24.70
C LEU A 105 -12.60 -1.83 -23.48
N PRO A 106 -12.77 -0.51 -23.69
CA PRO A 106 -12.88 0.44 -22.58
C PRO A 106 -14.02 0.07 -21.63
N GLN A 107 -13.79 0.30 -20.34
CA GLN A 107 -14.76 0.03 -19.28
C GLN A 107 -15.00 1.28 -18.46
N GLU A 108 -16.27 1.58 -18.20
CA GLU A 108 -16.65 2.53 -17.16
C GLU A 108 -16.59 1.86 -15.80
N LEU A 109 -15.87 2.50 -14.88
CA LEU A 109 -15.71 2.00 -13.52
C LEU A 109 -16.74 2.63 -12.59
N PRO A 110 -17.41 1.83 -11.73
CA PRO A 110 -18.19 2.37 -10.63
C PRO A 110 -17.34 3.26 -9.71
N LYS A 111 -17.99 4.25 -9.06
CA LYS A 111 -17.28 5.18 -8.15
C LYS A 111 -16.45 4.45 -7.08
N SER A 112 -16.98 3.38 -6.49
CA SER A 112 -16.25 2.59 -5.49
C SER A 112 -14.95 1.99 -6.02
N GLN A 113 -14.92 1.53 -7.28
CA GLN A 113 -13.70 1.01 -7.90
C GLN A 113 -12.72 2.13 -8.25
N ILE A 114 -13.20 3.30 -8.66
CA ILE A 114 -12.38 4.50 -8.84
C ILE A 114 -11.72 4.91 -7.51
N ASP A 115 -12.50 4.95 -6.44
CA ASP A 115 -12.01 5.30 -5.10
C ASP A 115 -11.02 4.26 -4.58
N GLU A 116 -11.25 2.95 -4.84
CA GLU A 116 -10.30 1.88 -4.49
C GLU A 116 -8.98 2.01 -5.26
N LEU A 117 -9.00 2.32 -6.56
CA LEU A 117 -7.78 2.55 -7.34
C LEU A 117 -6.99 3.75 -6.83
N ARG A 118 -7.65 4.84 -6.46
CA ARG A 118 -6.99 6.01 -5.83
C ARG A 118 -6.36 5.62 -4.50
N THR A 119 -7.09 4.85 -3.70
CA THR A 119 -6.58 4.34 -2.42
C THR A 119 -5.38 3.42 -2.64
N ALA A 120 -5.42 2.52 -3.62
CA ALA A 120 -4.30 1.63 -3.95
C ALA A 120 -3.03 2.41 -4.34
N VAL A 121 -3.16 3.47 -5.16
CA VAL A 121 -2.03 4.35 -5.52
C VAL A 121 -1.48 5.08 -4.31
N HIS A 122 -2.36 5.57 -3.44
CA HIS A 122 -1.97 6.23 -2.19
C HIS A 122 -1.22 5.28 -1.26
N VAL A 123 -1.75 4.07 -1.04
CA VAL A 123 -1.10 3.02 -0.24
C VAL A 123 0.23 2.57 -0.84
N GLN A 124 0.31 2.47 -2.18
CA GLN A 124 1.57 2.18 -2.87
C GLN A 124 2.65 3.24 -2.57
N ALA A 125 2.27 4.53 -2.51
CA ALA A 125 3.19 5.60 -2.15
C ALA A 125 3.60 5.53 -0.67
N ILE A 126 2.67 5.27 0.23
CA ILE A 126 2.90 5.09 1.68
C ILE A 126 3.84 3.91 1.94
N ALA A 127 3.62 2.77 1.27
CA ALA A 127 4.44 1.56 1.42
C ALA A 127 5.90 1.73 0.95
N ARG A 128 6.19 2.79 0.18
CA ARG A 128 7.57 3.16 -0.18
C ARG A 128 8.32 3.86 0.95
N LEU A 129 7.65 4.26 2.01
CA LEU A 129 8.14 4.88 3.24
C LEU A 129 8.82 6.24 3.05
N THR A 130 9.70 6.41 2.06
CA THR A 130 10.44 7.67 1.85
C THR A 130 9.53 8.89 1.64
N PRO A 131 8.36 8.81 0.97
CA PRO A 131 7.43 9.93 0.88
C PRO A 131 6.90 10.38 2.24
N LEU A 132 6.80 9.49 3.23
CA LEU A 132 6.28 9.81 4.57
C LEU A 132 7.10 10.88 5.31
N LEU A 133 8.40 10.96 5.02
CA LEU A 133 9.30 11.95 5.62
C LEU A 133 9.54 13.18 4.71
N LYS A 134 9.26 13.07 3.41
CA LYS A 134 9.58 14.11 2.43
C LYS A 134 8.38 14.97 2.03
N ASP A 135 7.18 14.40 2.06
CA ASP A 135 5.96 15.07 1.60
C ASP A 135 5.12 15.52 2.80
N LYS A 136 5.01 16.82 2.98
CA LYS A 136 4.30 17.48 4.10
C LYS A 136 2.80 17.17 4.17
N LYS A 137 2.22 16.56 3.13
CA LYS A 137 0.82 16.12 3.16
C LYS A 137 0.59 14.97 4.15
N TYR A 138 1.62 14.17 4.46
CA TYR A 138 1.52 13.07 5.40
C TYR A 138 1.73 13.55 6.83
N LYS A 139 0.77 13.23 7.69
CA LYS A 139 0.87 13.39 9.14
C LYS A 139 1.03 12.02 9.76
N LEU A 140 2.04 11.87 10.62
CA LEU A 140 2.38 10.61 11.25
C LEU A 140 2.03 10.68 12.74
N SER A 141 1.43 9.62 13.26
CA SER A 141 1.18 9.45 14.70
C SER A 141 1.32 7.98 15.11
N SER A 142 1.52 7.72 16.39
CA SER A 142 1.55 6.35 16.90
C SER A 142 0.18 5.69 16.73
N ALA A 143 0.16 4.44 16.29
CA ALA A 143 -1.00 3.56 16.36
C ALA A 143 -0.84 2.56 17.51
N GLN A 144 -1.93 1.93 17.92
CA GLN A 144 -1.86 0.84 18.89
C GLN A 144 -1.04 -0.31 18.32
N ASP A 145 -0.07 -0.78 19.11
CA ASP A 145 0.74 -1.94 18.74
C ASP A 145 -0.12 -3.20 18.66
N LYS A 146 0.21 -4.06 17.70
CA LYS A 146 -0.46 -5.34 17.45
C LYS A 146 0.58 -6.45 17.28
N SER A 147 0.11 -7.68 17.24
CA SER A 147 0.93 -8.82 16.81
C SER A 147 0.30 -9.46 15.59
N PHE A 148 1.12 -9.77 14.59
CA PHE A 148 0.71 -10.48 13.39
C PHE A 148 1.53 -11.77 13.27
N GLU A 149 0.84 -12.91 13.18
CA GLU A 149 1.48 -14.23 13.08
C GLU A 149 2.51 -14.47 14.22
N GLY A 150 2.19 -14.00 15.43
CA GLY A 150 3.06 -14.12 16.61
C GLY A 150 4.21 -13.11 16.68
N LYS A 151 4.37 -12.22 15.70
CA LYS A 151 5.41 -11.19 15.68
C LYS A 151 4.87 -9.89 16.28
N PRO A 152 5.48 -9.36 17.36
CA PRO A 152 5.12 -8.06 17.92
C PRO A 152 5.55 -6.94 16.97
N THR A 153 4.70 -5.92 16.84
CA THR A 153 4.95 -4.81 15.91
C THR A 153 4.90 -3.45 16.59
N PHE A 154 5.42 -2.43 15.91
CA PHE A 154 5.12 -1.03 16.15
C PHE A 154 4.06 -0.56 15.16
N GLY A 155 3.04 0.15 15.65
CA GLY A 155 2.00 0.74 14.81
C GLY A 155 2.27 2.22 14.52
N VAL A 156 2.07 2.63 13.26
CA VAL A 156 2.10 4.02 12.80
C VAL A 156 0.84 4.32 12.00
N THR A 157 0.12 5.37 12.39
CA THR A 157 -0.99 5.92 11.60
C THR A 157 -0.46 6.97 10.65
N VAL A 158 -0.82 6.85 9.38
CA VAL A 158 -0.55 7.82 8.33
C VAL A 158 -1.86 8.46 7.92
N SER A 159 -1.97 9.77 8.11
CA SER A 159 -3.13 10.57 7.69
C SER A 159 -2.73 11.50 6.56
N ALA A 160 -3.62 11.67 5.58
CA ALA A 160 -3.47 12.64 4.49
C ALA A 160 -4.85 13.19 4.09
N GLU A 161 -4.89 14.46 3.71
CA GLU A 161 -6.13 15.11 3.28
C GLU A 161 -6.75 14.38 2.07
N GLY A 162 -8.06 14.15 2.11
CA GLY A 162 -8.80 13.45 1.07
C GLY A 162 -8.72 11.93 1.12
N TYR A 163 -8.00 11.35 2.08
CA TYR A 163 -7.87 9.90 2.26
C TYR A 163 -8.28 9.47 3.67
N LYS A 164 -8.70 8.23 3.80
CA LYS A 164 -8.86 7.58 5.11
C LYS A 164 -7.47 7.24 5.67
N ASP A 165 -7.37 7.24 7.00
CA ASP A 165 -6.15 6.84 7.68
C ASP A 165 -5.70 5.43 7.28
N VAL A 166 -4.40 5.27 7.11
CA VAL A 166 -3.72 3.99 6.87
C VAL A 166 -2.84 3.70 8.06
N ARG A 167 -2.89 2.47 8.57
CA ARG A 167 -2.01 2.03 9.65
C ARG A 167 -0.96 1.08 9.11
N LEU A 168 0.29 1.39 9.40
CA LEU A 168 1.45 0.60 9.05
C LEU A 168 1.95 -0.11 10.30
N TYR A 169 2.32 -1.38 10.19
CA TYR A 169 2.87 -2.15 11.29
C TYR A 169 4.23 -2.72 10.91
N PHE A 170 5.21 -2.41 11.74
CA PHE A 170 6.60 -2.81 11.53
C PHE A 170 7.03 -3.82 12.58
N ASP A 171 7.64 -4.91 12.15
CA ASP A 171 8.23 -5.90 13.05
C ASP A 171 9.27 -5.26 13.97
N ARG A 172 9.17 -5.54 15.28
CA ARG A 172 10.02 -4.90 16.31
C ARG A 172 11.49 -5.27 16.20
N GLN A 173 11.82 -6.43 15.63
CA GLN A 173 13.20 -6.90 15.54
C GLN A 173 13.87 -6.43 14.27
N THR A 174 13.14 -6.46 13.16
CA THR A 174 13.71 -6.23 11.82
C THR A 174 13.39 -4.85 11.25
N ASN A 175 12.43 -4.11 11.82
CA ASN A 175 11.83 -2.88 11.30
C ASN A 175 11.22 -3.04 9.89
N MET A 176 10.95 -4.28 9.47
CA MET A 176 10.27 -4.55 8.20
C MET A 176 8.77 -4.26 8.32
N LEU A 177 8.17 -3.71 7.27
CA LEU A 177 6.72 -3.51 7.17
C LEU A 177 6.06 -4.89 7.01
N VAL A 178 5.29 -5.33 7.98
CA VAL A 178 4.65 -6.66 7.97
C VAL A 178 3.15 -6.60 7.76
N ALA A 179 2.52 -5.44 8.01
CA ALA A 179 1.09 -5.29 7.75
C ALA A 179 0.69 -3.86 7.42
N ILE A 180 -0.37 -3.72 6.62
CA ILE A 180 -1.08 -2.46 6.36
C ILE A 180 -2.56 -2.69 6.65
N GLU A 181 -3.14 -1.87 7.52
CA GLU A 181 -4.59 -1.80 7.73
C GLU A 181 -5.15 -0.53 7.10
N ARG A 182 -6.25 -0.67 6.39
CA ARG A 182 -6.94 0.44 5.73
C ARG A 182 -8.43 0.17 5.53
N MET A 183 -9.18 1.20 5.29
CA MET A 183 -10.52 1.09 4.73
C MET A 183 -10.43 1.06 3.21
N GLY A 184 -11.20 0.18 2.58
CA GLY A 184 -11.37 0.05 1.14
C GLY A 184 -12.80 -0.35 0.80
N PHE A 185 -12.97 -1.00 -0.34
CA PHE A 185 -14.27 -1.50 -0.78
C PHE A 185 -14.19 -2.99 -1.11
N ASP A 186 -15.27 -3.72 -0.86
CA ASP A 186 -15.42 -5.09 -1.33
C ASP A 186 -15.84 -5.15 -2.82
N GLU A 187 -16.01 -6.37 -3.34
CA GLU A 187 -16.42 -6.61 -4.73
C GLU A 187 -17.82 -6.03 -5.08
N LEU A 188 -18.64 -5.75 -4.06
CA LEU A 188 -19.99 -5.15 -4.20
C LEU A 188 -19.95 -3.62 -4.01
N GLY A 189 -18.77 -3.04 -3.78
CA GLY A 189 -18.59 -1.61 -3.54
C GLY A 189 -18.98 -1.18 -2.12
N LYS A 190 -19.08 -2.09 -1.15
CA LYS A 190 -19.34 -1.76 0.25
C LYS A 190 -18.02 -1.44 0.97
N PRO A 191 -17.99 -0.41 1.83
CA PRO A 191 -16.85 -0.13 2.68
C PRO A 191 -16.46 -1.37 3.51
N THR A 192 -15.17 -1.72 3.50
CA THR A 192 -14.67 -2.91 4.19
C THR A 192 -13.27 -2.66 4.75
N GLU A 193 -12.93 -3.34 5.84
CA GLU A 193 -11.58 -3.31 6.39
C GLU A 193 -10.68 -4.23 5.59
N HIS A 194 -9.54 -3.72 5.15
CA HIS A 194 -8.47 -4.48 4.53
C HIS A 194 -7.29 -4.60 5.48
N LEU A 195 -6.76 -5.81 5.58
CA LEU A 195 -5.49 -6.11 6.21
C LEU A 195 -4.60 -6.80 5.19
N ASP A 196 -3.56 -6.09 4.74
CA ASP A 196 -2.55 -6.61 3.84
C ASP A 196 -1.36 -7.09 4.68
N LEU A 197 -1.01 -8.37 4.63
CA LEU A 197 0.11 -8.99 5.34
C LEU A 197 1.24 -9.29 4.35
N PHE A 198 2.47 -8.96 4.74
CA PHE A 198 3.67 -9.10 3.90
C PHE A 198 4.67 -10.04 4.55
N SER A 199 5.20 -11.00 3.78
CA SER A 199 6.24 -11.92 4.22
C SER A 199 7.22 -12.26 3.10
N ASP A 200 8.19 -13.13 3.43
CA ASP A 200 9.17 -13.67 2.49
C ASP A 200 9.95 -12.60 1.72
N TYR A 201 10.49 -11.64 2.48
CA TYR A 201 11.26 -10.54 1.91
C TYR A 201 12.54 -11.03 1.23
N ARG A 202 12.75 -10.61 -0.02
CA ARG A 202 13.96 -10.85 -0.80
C ARG A 202 14.65 -9.54 -1.13
N GLU A 203 15.98 -9.58 -1.21
CA GLU A 203 16.76 -8.43 -1.64
C GLU A 203 16.94 -8.45 -3.16
N ILE A 204 16.56 -7.32 -3.81
CA ILE A 204 16.65 -7.15 -5.25
C ILE A 204 17.21 -5.75 -5.51
N ASN A 205 18.42 -5.64 -6.04
CA ASN A 205 19.13 -4.39 -6.29
C ASN A 205 19.21 -3.47 -5.05
N GLY A 206 19.41 -4.04 -3.87
CA GLY A 206 19.48 -3.33 -2.60
C GLY A 206 18.12 -2.97 -1.98
N LEU A 207 17.01 -3.32 -2.61
CA LEU A 207 15.66 -3.19 -2.05
C LEU A 207 15.22 -4.50 -1.41
N LYS A 208 14.63 -4.42 -0.21
CA LYS A 208 13.88 -5.53 0.39
C LYS A 208 12.44 -5.46 -0.12
N TYR A 209 12.02 -6.49 -0.84
CA TYR A 209 10.71 -6.59 -1.44
C TYR A 209 9.97 -7.84 -0.92
N PRO A 210 8.72 -7.71 -0.42
CA PRO A 210 7.95 -8.87 0.03
C PRO A 210 7.52 -9.71 -1.17
N THR A 211 7.79 -11.00 -1.14
CA THR A 211 7.40 -11.90 -2.22
C THR A 211 6.07 -12.60 -1.93
N ARG A 212 5.57 -12.56 -0.70
CA ARG A 212 4.25 -13.06 -0.37
C ARG A 212 3.36 -11.97 0.19
N THR A 213 2.12 -11.90 -0.28
CA THR A 213 1.08 -10.99 0.20
C THR A 213 -0.20 -11.76 0.46
N LEU A 214 -0.71 -11.67 1.69
CA LEU A 214 -2.01 -12.18 2.08
C LEU A 214 -2.92 -11.00 2.41
N VAL A 215 -4.03 -10.84 1.69
CA VAL A 215 -5.03 -9.81 1.98
C VAL A 215 -6.24 -10.44 2.66
N LYS A 216 -6.66 -9.85 3.78
CA LYS A 216 -7.91 -10.17 4.45
C LYS A 216 -8.89 -9.01 4.32
N GLN A 217 -10.17 -9.31 4.11
CA GLN A 217 -11.28 -8.38 4.16
C GLN A 217 -12.20 -8.76 5.32
N ASN A 218 -12.43 -7.82 6.24
CA ASN A 218 -13.20 -8.08 7.49
C ASN A 218 -12.72 -9.39 8.19
N GLY A 219 -11.40 -9.56 8.31
CA GLY A 219 -10.75 -10.72 8.93
C GLY A 219 -10.75 -12.02 8.11
N LYS A 220 -11.47 -12.11 7.00
CA LYS A 220 -11.50 -13.30 6.13
C LYS A 220 -10.47 -13.20 5.01
N ARG A 221 -9.84 -14.32 4.64
CA ARG A 221 -8.93 -14.38 3.50
C ARG A 221 -9.67 -13.96 2.23
N TYR A 222 -9.10 -13.00 1.53
CA TYR A 222 -9.60 -12.49 0.25
C TYR A 222 -8.64 -12.82 -0.89
N LEU A 223 -7.32 -12.59 -0.68
CA LEU A 223 -6.31 -12.84 -1.70
C LEU A 223 -5.06 -13.39 -1.04
N ASP A 224 -4.44 -14.40 -1.66
CA ASP A 224 -3.11 -14.92 -1.29
C ASP A 224 -2.28 -15.00 -2.57
N SER A 225 -1.16 -14.31 -2.60
CA SER A 225 -0.33 -14.18 -3.80
C SER A 225 1.15 -14.29 -3.53
N GLU A 226 1.86 -14.87 -4.49
CA GLU A 226 3.31 -14.91 -4.57
C GLU A 226 3.79 -14.05 -5.74
N THR A 227 4.72 -13.13 -5.46
CA THR A 227 5.43 -12.37 -6.50
C THR A 227 6.45 -13.28 -7.17
N THR A 228 6.24 -13.54 -8.44
CA THR A 228 7.12 -14.40 -9.27
C THR A 228 8.26 -13.62 -9.91
N GLU A 229 8.05 -12.31 -10.15
CA GLU A 229 9.06 -11.42 -10.74
C GLU A 229 8.91 -10.03 -10.12
N PHE A 230 10.02 -9.41 -9.74
CA PHE A 230 10.08 -8.00 -9.37
C PHE A 230 11.32 -7.36 -9.99
N LYS A 231 11.11 -6.23 -10.66
CA LYS A 231 12.17 -5.42 -11.25
C LYS A 231 12.04 -3.98 -10.76
N PRO A 232 12.94 -3.52 -9.87
CA PRO A 232 13.02 -2.11 -9.52
C PRO A 232 13.53 -1.29 -10.71
N LEU A 233 12.96 -0.09 -10.91
CA LEU A 233 13.23 0.77 -12.05
C LEU A 233 13.49 2.20 -11.57
N GLU A 234 14.48 2.86 -12.17
CA GLU A 234 14.73 4.28 -11.94
C GLU A 234 13.70 5.17 -12.65
N LYS A 235 13.22 4.72 -13.81
CA LYS A 235 12.23 5.42 -14.62
C LYS A 235 11.32 4.43 -15.35
N VAL A 236 10.11 4.85 -15.65
CA VAL A 236 9.15 4.15 -16.53
C VAL A 236 8.59 5.17 -17.50
N ASP A 237 8.46 4.80 -18.77
CA ASP A 237 7.82 5.65 -19.77
C ASP A 237 6.37 5.95 -19.35
N SER A 238 6.00 7.23 -19.36
CA SER A 238 4.65 7.65 -18.98
C SER A 238 3.55 7.06 -19.86
N ARG A 239 3.87 6.65 -21.09
CA ARG A 239 2.94 5.97 -22.01
C ARG A 239 2.50 4.61 -21.47
N GLU A 240 3.29 3.95 -20.64
CA GLU A 240 2.92 2.67 -20.02
C GLU A 240 1.72 2.79 -19.07
N PHE A 241 1.43 3.99 -18.56
CA PHE A 241 0.29 4.27 -17.67
C PHE A 241 -0.95 4.77 -18.42
N GLN A 242 -0.90 4.83 -19.72
CA GLN A 242 -2.04 5.20 -20.56
C GLN A 242 -2.64 3.92 -21.15
N ILE A 243 -3.95 3.76 -20.96
CA ILE A 243 -4.69 2.74 -21.70
C ILE A 243 -5.15 3.44 -22.98
N ASN A 244 -4.53 3.12 -24.09
CA ASN A 244 -4.93 3.67 -25.37
C ASN A 244 -6.38 3.25 -25.65
N PRO A 245 -7.27 4.19 -26.01
CA PRO A 245 -8.54 3.82 -26.65
C PRO A 245 -8.21 3.03 -27.92
N PRO A 246 -9.09 2.12 -28.34
CA PRO A 246 -8.94 1.33 -29.55
C PRO A 246 -8.83 2.23 -30.78
#